data_5d1bdd5f5031d2321251afdcf76c5ff4
#
_entry.id   5d1bdd5f5031d2321251afdcf76c5ff4
#
_cell.length_a   1.000
_cell.length_b   1.000
_cell.length_c   1.000
_cell.angle_alpha   90.00
_cell.angle_beta   90.00
_cell.angle_gamma   90.00
#
_symmetry.space_group_name_H-M   'P 1'
#
loop_
_entity.id
_entity.type
_entity.pdbx_description
1 polymer ?
#
loop_
_entity_poly.entity_id
_entity_poly.type
_entity_poly.pdbx_seq_one_letter_code
_entity_poly.pdbx_strand_id
1 'polypeptide(L)'
;NQVKTGYGKQNLKSVLLSGLCMPTTKLPLFVLGPDFMPMSSASLRVFEPRYKQMMDDCILDSKPFGYITYDPDAEDIGGWTQPAKYGVLVEIEDYQESGSNIMINIISGRRFKSTQVIQPVLDNDVSGTHFPAVDELMEKADNPADGKLYLRCEAEVMEPIVHNHDQQDFESFVGYISPLSNLIMVSCMYRGQQMDYEDSVSSVDPQEQELFLWQVSASLCSSVNVQQQMLASVTTTELMQVCIEAANDIIQVISEDE
;
A
#
# COMPACT_ATOMS: atom_id res chain seq x y z
N ASN A 1 14.03 -19.27 29.08
CA ASN A 1 14.27 -18.39 27.93
C ASN A 1 13.15 -17.36 27.93
N GLN A 2 13.49 -16.15 28.39
CA GLN A 2 12.56 -15.03 28.50
C GLN A 2 12.47 -14.35 27.14
N VAL A 3 11.29 -14.34 26.55
CA VAL A 3 10.93 -13.49 25.42
C VAL A 3 10.84 -12.06 25.94
N LYS A 4 11.75 -11.20 25.54
CA LYS A 4 11.68 -9.76 25.77
C LYS A 4 10.70 -9.15 24.79
N THR A 5 9.47 -8.91 25.22
CA THR A 5 8.54 -8.02 24.57
C THR A 5 8.94 -6.57 24.87
N GLY A 6 9.71 -5.98 23.97
CA GLY A 6 10.03 -4.56 24.01
C GLY A 6 9.13 -3.80 23.04
N TYR A 7 7.96 -3.39 23.49
CA TYR A 7 7.17 -2.37 22.79
C TYR A 7 7.85 -1.02 22.91
N GLY A 8 8.74 -0.73 21.98
CA GLY A 8 9.27 0.62 21.79
C GLY A 8 8.27 1.41 20.95
N LYS A 9 7.63 2.41 21.57
CA LYS A 9 6.97 3.52 20.84
C LYS A 9 8.03 4.24 20.02
N GLN A 10 8.36 3.74 18.83
CA GLN A 10 9.12 4.51 17.88
C GLN A 10 8.16 5.43 17.13
N ASN A 11 8.46 6.71 17.22
CA ASN A 11 7.71 7.83 16.69
C ASN A 11 7.40 7.65 15.19
N LEU A 12 6.13 7.72 14.81
CA LEU A 12 5.62 7.99 13.44
C LEU A 12 6.34 9.17 12.75
N LYS A 13 7.04 10.00 13.51
CA LYS A 13 7.79 11.18 13.01
C LYS A 13 9.05 10.86 12.20
N SER A 14 9.61 9.65 12.24
CA SER A 14 10.85 9.33 11.52
C SER A 14 10.60 8.91 10.05
N VAL A 15 9.45 8.35 9.74
CA VAL A 15 9.09 7.87 8.39
C VAL A 15 8.75 9.04 7.44
N LEU A 16 8.28 10.16 7.99
CA LEU A 16 7.87 11.34 7.22
C LEU A 16 9.04 12.27 6.82
N LEU A 17 10.25 12.10 7.36
CA LEU A 17 11.31 13.12 7.30
C LEU A 17 12.56 12.75 6.49
N SER A 18 12.65 11.57 5.88
CA SER A 18 13.77 11.31 4.98
C SER A 18 13.49 11.85 3.57
N GLY A 19 13.68 13.15 3.42
CA GLY A 19 13.73 13.85 2.13
C GLY A 19 14.97 13.46 1.31
N LEU A 20 15.22 12.16 1.16
CA LEU A 20 16.22 11.64 0.24
C LEU A 20 15.55 11.55 -1.13
N CYS A 21 16.03 12.41 -2.05
CA CYS A 21 15.91 12.18 -3.48
C CYS A 21 16.57 10.81 -3.75
N MET A 22 15.75 9.74 -3.75
CA MET A 22 16.22 8.40 -4.05
C MET A 22 16.61 8.40 -5.54
N PRO A 23 17.87 8.04 -5.88
CA PRO A 23 18.17 7.73 -7.28
C PRO A 23 17.17 6.65 -7.72
N THR A 24 16.78 6.65 -8.98
CA THR A 24 15.88 5.65 -9.60
C THR A 24 16.33 4.24 -9.20
N THR A 25 15.87 3.77 -8.07
CA THR A 25 16.18 2.45 -7.57
C THR A 25 15.07 1.52 -8.04
N LYS A 26 15.47 0.38 -8.59
CA LYS A 26 14.54 -0.69 -8.96
C LYS A 26 13.78 -1.13 -7.70
N LEU A 27 12.59 -0.57 -7.49
CA LEU A 27 11.75 -0.84 -6.33
C LEU A 27 11.11 -2.22 -6.46
N PRO A 28 11.30 -3.16 -5.51
CA PRO A 28 10.54 -4.40 -5.44
C PRO A 28 9.05 -4.13 -5.34
N LEU A 29 8.20 -4.93 -6.02
CA LEU A 29 6.76 -4.75 -6.01
C LEU A 29 6.04 -5.93 -5.37
N PHE A 30 5.22 -5.64 -4.38
CA PHE A 30 4.24 -6.56 -3.79
C PHE A 30 2.87 -6.24 -4.39
N VAL A 31 2.44 -7.05 -5.36
CA VAL A 31 1.21 -6.81 -6.11
C VAL A 31 0.07 -7.54 -5.44
N LEU A 32 -0.87 -6.80 -4.84
CA LEU A 32 -2.00 -7.34 -4.09
C LEU A 32 -3.31 -6.57 -4.39
N GLY A 33 -4.30 -6.68 -3.50
CA GLY A 33 -5.60 -6.01 -3.61
C GLY A 33 -5.56 -4.49 -3.35
N PRO A 34 -6.67 -3.79 -3.63
CA PRO A 34 -6.69 -2.32 -3.68
C PRO A 34 -6.89 -1.61 -2.34
N ASP A 35 -6.76 -2.27 -1.22
CA ASP A 35 -7.22 -1.75 0.08
C ASP A 35 -6.13 -1.13 0.97
N PHE A 36 -4.88 -1.01 0.48
CA PHE A 36 -3.78 -0.46 1.26
C PHE A 36 -3.45 0.97 0.82
N MET A 37 -3.57 1.91 1.75
CA MET A 37 -3.44 3.36 1.53
C MET A 37 -2.25 3.94 2.32
N PRO A 38 -1.82 5.19 2.07
CA PRO A 38 -0.87 5.87 2.93
C PRO A 38 -1.28 5.88 4.40
N MET A 39 -0.32 5.98 5.31
CA MET A 39 -0.51 6.02 6.77
C MET A 39 -1.24 4.79 7.35
N SER A 40 -1.22 3.67 6.64
CA SER A 40 -1.81 2.39 7.06
C SER A 40 -0.76 1.43 7.58
N SER A 41 -1.19 0.49 8.42
CA SER A 41 -0.38 -0.66 8.86
C SER A 41 -1.13 -1.97 8.59
N ALA A 42 -0.40 -3.05 8.36
CA ALA A 42 -0.99 -4.37 8.17
C ALA A 42 -0.04 -5.48 8.62
N SER A 43 -0.64 -6.63 8.96
CA SER A 43 0.11 -7.87 9.15
C SER A 43 -0.13 -8.77 7.95
N LEU A 44 0.92 -9.20 7.29
CA LEU A 44 0.86 -10.03 6.09
C LEU A 44 1.53 -11.38 6.32
N ARG A 45 0.98 -12.41 5.68
CA ARG A 45 1.57 -13.74 5.62
C ARG A 45 2.15 -13.96 4.22
N VAL A 46 3.46 -14.08 4.15
CA VAL A 46 4.20 -14.31 2.91
C VAL A 46 4.49 -15.82 2.76
N PHE A 47 3.95 -16.42 1.72
CA PHE A 47 4.08 -17.86 1.44
C PHE A 47 4.58 -18.16 0.02
N GLU A 48 4.36 -17.26 -0.94
CA GLU A 48 4.79 -17.44 -2.32
C GLU A 48 6.32 -17.31 -2.45
N PRO A 49 6.99 -18.21 -3.22
CA PRO A 49 8.44 -18.19 -3.39
C PRO A 49 9.01 -16.83 -3.82
N ARG A 50 8.37 -16.18 -4.79
CA ARG A 50 8.78 -14.86 -5.29
C ARG A 50 8.80 -13.80 -4.19
N TYR A 51 7.77 -13.78 -3.35
CA TYR A 51 7.69 -12.79 -2.27
C TYR A 51 8.58 -13.14 -1.07
N LYS A 52 8.91 -14.43 -0.87
CA LYS A 52 9.94 -14.81 0.10
C LYS A 52 11.30 -14.27 -0.30
N GLN A 53 11.71 -14.46 -1.57
CA GLN A 53 12.94 -13.86 -2.09
C GLN A 53 12.92 -12.33 -1.92
N MET A 54 11.78 -11.68 -2.23
CA MET A 54 11.64 -10.24 -2.06
C MET A 54 11.81 -9.82 -0.59
N MET A 55 11.23 -10.54 0.36
CA MET A 55 11.37 -10.25 1.78
C MET A 55 12.81 -10.42 2.24
N ASP A 56 13.48 -11.49 1.83
CA ASP A 56 14.90 -11.71 2.14
C ASP A 56 15.74 -10.53 1.64
N ASP A 57 15.54 -10.09 0.41
CA ASP A 57 16.24 -8.94 -0.16
C ASP A 57 15.94 -7.64 0.61
N CYS A 58 14.68 -7.38 0.94
CA CYS A 58 14.27 -6.16 1.63
C CYS A 58 14.76 -6.12 3.09
N ILE A 59 14.69 -7.26 3.79
CA ILE A 59 15.12 -7.37 5.20
C ILE A 59 16.64 -7.24 5.29
N LEU A 60 17.40 -7.95 4.44
CA LEU A 60 18.87 -7.91 4.45
C LEU A 60 19.42 -6.51 4.16
N ASP A 61 18.80 -5.81 3.22
CA ASP A 61 19.26 -4.49 2.80
C ASP A 61 18.60 -3.35 3.58
N SER A 62 17.64 -3.64 4.48
CA SER A 62 16.80 -2.65 5.17
C SER A 62 16.17 -1.66 4.18
N LYS A 63 15.64 -2.17 3.07
CA LYS A 63 15.04 -1.39 1.99
C LYS A 63 13.52 -1.49 1.99
N PRO A 64 12.82 -0.41 1.64
CA PRO A 64 11.39 -0.45 1.42
C PRO A 64 11.05 -1.23 0.14
N PHE A 65 9.81 -1.66 0.04
CA PHE A 65 9.21 -2.17 -1.18
C PHE A 65 7.94 -1.38 -1.52
N GLY A 66 7.45 -1.53 -2.75
CA GLY A 66 6.20 -0.95 -3.19
C GLY A 66 5.04 -1.92 -2.98
N TYR A 67 4.03 -1.54 -2.21
CA TYR A 67 2.72 -2.19 -2.25
C TYR A 67 1.89 -1.53 -3.34
N ILE A 68 1.45 -2.32 -4.31
CA ILE A 68 0.73 -1.82 -5.47
C ILE A 68 -0.36 -2.82 -5.86
N THR A 69 -1.49 -2.31 -6.35
CA THR A 69 -2.54 -3.18 -6.86
C THR A 69 -2.27 -3.61 -8.31
N TYR A 70 -2.93 -4.67 -8.75
CA TYR A 70 -2.87 -5.09 -10.15
C TYR A 70 -3.66 -4.13 -11.03
N ASP A 71 -3.31 -4.07 -12.32
CA ASP A 71 -4.07 -3.36 -13.34
C ASP A 71 -5.05 -4.34 -14.01
N PRO A 72 -6.38 -4.18 -13.82
CA PRO A 72 -7.35 -5.11 -14.38
C PRO A 72 -7.47 -5.04 -15.91
N ASP A 73 -6.98 -3.96 -16.52
CA ASP A 73 -7.07 -3.72 -17.95
C ASP A 73 -5.77 -4.10 -18.70
N ALA A 74 -4.70 -4.41 -17.96
CA ALA A 74 -3.43 -4.82 -18.54
C ALA A 74 -3.38 -6.31 -18.83
N GLU A 75 -2.81 -6.67 -19.98
CA GLU A 75 -2.51 -8.07 -20.31
C GLU A 75 -1.37 -8.62 -19.44
N ASP A 76 -1.48 -9.88 -19.03
CA ASP A 76 -0.42 -10.58 -18.30
C ASP A 76 0.82 -10.71 -19.19
N ILE A 77 2.00 -10.53 -18.62
CA ILE A 77 3.29 -10.71 -19.29
C ILE A 77 4.01 -11.89 -18.64
N GLY A 78 4.31 -12.94 -19.41
CA GLY A 78 4.90 -14.17 -18.87
C GLY A 78 4.03 -14.82 -17.78
N GLY A 79 2.70 -14.68 -17.86
CA GLY A 79 1.76 -15.15 -16.85
C GLY A 79 1.73 -14.32 -15.55
N TRP A 80 2.46 -13.20 -15.50
CA TRP A 80 2.45 -12.27 -14.38
C TRP A 80 1.46 -11.13 -14.62
N THR A 81 0.49 -11.02 -13.71
CA THR A 81 -0.45 -9.88 -13.68
C THR A 81 0.31 -8.58 -13.47
N GLN A 82 0.05 -7.59 -14.31
CA GLN A 82 0.78 -6.34 -14.31
C GLN A 82 0.30 -5.42 -13.18
N PRO A 83 1.21 -4.64 -12.56
CA PRO A 83 0.85 -3.69 -11.53
C PRO A 83 0.20 -2.43 -12.13
N ALA A 84 -0.70 -1.81 -11.37
CA ALA A 84 -1.26 -0.51 -11.69
C ALA A 84 -0.19 0.60 -11.62
N LYS A 85 -0.62 1.85 -11.78
CA LYS A 85 0.29 2.99 -11.94
C LYS A 85 0.80 3.56 -10.62
N TYR A 86 -0.07 3.62 -9.60
CA TYR A 86 0.23 4.23 -8.30
C TYR A 86 0.21 3.19 -7.19
N GLY A 87 1.13 3.33 -6.25
CA GLY A 87 1.23 2.49 -5.06
C GLY A 87 1.79 3.26 -3.86
N VAL A 88 2.03 2.56 -2.77
CA VAL A 88 2.61 3.11 -1.54
C VAL A 88 3.94 2.42 -1.21
N LEU A 89 4.92 3.20 -0.78
CA LEU A 89 6.16 2.68 -0.21
C LEU A 89 5.86 2.06 1.15
N VAL A 90 6.44 0.91 1.41
CA VAL A 90 6.19 0.13 2.61
C VAL A 90 7.50 -0.25 3.27
N GLU A 91 7.55 -0.08 4.58
CA GLU A 91 8.65 -0.53 5.44
C GLU A 91 8.19 -1.73 6.27
N ILE A 92 9.11 -2.67 6.50
CA ILE A 92 8.90 -3.81 7.39
C ILE A 92 9.28 -3.36 8.80
N GLU A 93 8.29 -3.30 9.70
CA GLU A 93 8.53 -2.96 11.11
C GLU A 93 9.03 -4.15 11.92
N ASP A 94 8.47 -5.33 11.63
CA ASP A 94 8.81 -6.58 12.32
C ASP A 94 8.52 -7.77 11.41
N TYR A 95 9.23 -8.88 11.64
CA TYR A 95 8.99 -10.12 10.92
C TYR A 95 9.26 -11.34 11.81
N GLN A 96 8.57 -12.42 11.51
CA GLN A 96 8.71 -13.70 12.19
C GLN A 96 8.59 -14.85 11.19
N GLU A 97 9.54 -15.77 11.22
CA GLU A 97 9.42 -17.03 10.51
C GLU A 97 8.43 -17.96 11.22
N SER A 98 7.49 -18.52 10.46
CA SER A 98 6.46 -19.43 10.94
C SER A 98 6.33 -20.62 10.00
N GLY A 99 7.09 -21.67 10.30
CA GLY A 99 7.23 -22.84 9.42
C GLY A 99 7.82 -22.45 8.07
N SER A 100 7.07 -22.68 6.99
CA SER A 100 7.48 -22.28 5.64
C SER A 100 7.01 -20.86 5.27
N ASN A 101 6.38 -20.10 6.18
CA ASN A 101 5.87 -18.78 5.90
C ASN A 101 6.69 -17.71 6.64
N ILE A 102 6.63 -16.48 6.14
CA ILE A 102 7.13 -15.30 6.83
C ILE A 102 5.92 -14.45 7.20
N MET A 103 5.77 -14.14 8.47
CA MET A 103 4.79 -13.15 8.95
C MET A 103 5.51 -11.82 9.07
N ILE A 104 4.96 -10.78 8.46
CA ILE A 104 5.53 -9.42 8.50
C ILE A 104 4.50 -8.42 8.99
N ASN A 105 4.95 -7.46 9.79
CA ASN A 105 4.19 -6.26 10.11
C ASN A 105 4.77 -5.13 9.28
N ILE A 106 3.90 -4.43 8.58
CA ILE A 106 4.26 -3.40 7.63
C ILE A 106 3.59 -2.07 7.95
N ILE A 107 4.27 -0.99 7.62
CA ILE A 107 3.72 0.36 7.66
C ILE A 107 3.91 1.04 6.29
N SER A 108 2.87 1.70 5.82
CA SER A 108 2.93 2.46 4.58
C SER A 108 3.38 3.90 4.83
N GLY A 109 4.20 4.40 3.92
CA GLY A 109 4.70 5.75 3.90
C GLY A 109 4.20 6.55 2.69
N ARG A 110 5.14 7.09 1.93
CA ARG A 110 4.89 7.94 0.76
C ARG A 110 4.31 7.14 -0.41
N ARG A 111 3.56 7.83 -1.25
CA ARG A 111 3.07 7.30 -2.52
C ARG A 111 4.18 7.29 -3.55
N PHE A 112 4.08 6.39 -4.52
CA PHE A 112 4.95 6.38 -5.69
C PHE A 112 4.14 6.12 -6.96
N LYS A 113 4.73 6.54 -8.09
CA LYS A 113 4.26 6.23 -9.43
C LYS A 113 5.24 5.26 -10.09
N SER A 114 4.73 4.12 -10.54
CA SER A 114 5.49 3.18 -11.37
C SER A 114 5.65 3.77 -12.78
N THR A 115 6.88 3.95 -13.22
CA THR A 115 7.18 4.52 -14.56
C THR A 115 7.59 3.46 -15.56
N GLN A 116 8.27 2.42 -15.11
CA GLN A 116 8.67 1.28 -15.93
C GLN A 116 8.63 0.00 -15.09
N VAL A 117 7.87 -0.99 -15.54
CA VAL A 117 7.80 -2.31 -14.91
C VAL A 117 8.94 -3.18 -15.42
N ILE A 118 9.63 -3.86 -14.51
CA ILE A 118 10.70 -4.81 -14.77
C ILE A 118 10.19 -6.19 -14.42
N GLN A 119 10.08 -7.04 -15.43
CA GLN A 119 9.54 -8.39 -15.28
C GLN A 119 10.47 -9.29 -14.45
N PRO A 120 9.93 -10.33 -13.81
CA PRO A 120 10.72 -11.40 -13.20
C PRO A 120 11.57 -12.11 -14.24
N VAL A 121 12.63 -12.79 -13.78
CA VAL A 121 13.53 -13.53 -14.65
C VAL A 121 12.91 -14.80 -15.23
N LEU A 122 11.91 -15.36 -14.55
CA LEU A 122 11.15 -16.54 -14.97
C LEU A 122 9.67 -16.22 -15.14
N ASP A 123 9.03 -16.91 -16.05
CA ASP A 123 7.59 -16.87 -16.22
C ASP A 123 6.85 -17.48 -15.01
N ASN A 124 5.60 -17.12 -14.79
CA ASN A 124 4.82 -17.52 -13.62
C ASN A 124 4.57 -19.02 -13.53
N ASP A 125 4.40 -19.69 -14.68
CA ASP A 125 4.21 -21.16 -14.78
C ASP A 125 5.44 -21.93 -14.26
N VAL A 126 6.64 -21.32 -14.35
CA VAL A 126 7.89 -21.91 -13.88
C VAL A 126 8.15 -21.60 -12.41
N SER A 127 7.94 -20.37 -11.96
CA SER A 127 8.37 -19.88 -10.62
C SER A 127 7.24 -19.72 -9.60
N GLY A 128 5.98 -19.82 -10.02
CA GLY A 128 4.84 -19.47 -9.18
C GLY A 128 4.63 -20.37 -7.95
N THR A 129 5.02 -21.63 -8.01
CA THR A 129 4.74 -22.64 -6.97
C THR A 129 5.97 -23.17 -6.25
N HIS A 130 7.17 -22.99 -6.79
CA HIS A 130 8.42 -23.50 -6.19
C HIS A 130 9.57 -22.50 -6.35
N PHE A 131 10.61 -22.66 -5.52
CA PHE A 131 11.86 -21.96 -5.75
C PHE A 131 12.61 -22.66 -6.88
N PRO A 132 12.97 -21.95 -7.97
CA PRO A 132 13.78 -22.51 -9.02
C PRO A 132 15.18 -22.87 -8.52
N ALA A 133 15.81 -23.84 -9.15
CA ALA A 133 17.20 -24.15 -8.88
C ALA A 133 18.10 -22.97 -9.31
N VAL A 134 19.26 -22.86 -8.66
CA VAL A 134 20.24 -21.81 -9.01
C VAL A 134 20.63 -21.87 -10.49
N ASP A 135 20.76 -23.08 -11.02
CA ASP A 135 21.11 -23.32 -12.42
C ASP A 135 20.04 -22.75 -13.38
N GLU A 136 18.75 -22.91 -13.06
CA GLU A 136 17.64 -22.34 -13.85
C GLU A 136 17.66 -20.81 -13.84
N LEU A 137 17.99 -20.21 -12.70
CA LEU A 137 18.15 -18.77 -12.57
C LEU A 137 19.36 -18.26 -13.36
N MET A 138 20.47 -19.01 -13.33
CA MET A 138 21.71 -18.64 -14.04
C MET A 138 21.58 -18.77 -15.55
N GLU A 139 20.82 -19.73 -16.06
CA GLU A 139 20.56 -19.90 -17.49
C GLU A 139 19.70 -18.76 -18.07
N LYS A 140 18.83 -18.16 -17.25
CA LYS A 140 17.90 -17.11 -17.70
C LYS A 140 18.40 -15.70 -17.44
N ALA A 141 19.31 -15.50 -16.50
CA ALA A 141 19.83 -14.20 -16.14
C ALA A 141 21.24 -13.98 -16.70
N ASP A 142 21.43 -12.92 -17.50
CA ASP A 142 22.75 -12.49 -17.96
C ASP A 142 23.68 -12.13 -16.78
N ASN A 143 23.07 -11.71 -15.68
CA ASN A 143 23.76 -11.42 -14.41
C ASN A 143 22.96 -12.06 -13.24
N PRO A 144 23.54 -12.96 -12.43
CA PRO A 144 22.88 -13.58 -11.30
C PRO A 144 22.28 -12.59 -10.29
N ALA A 145 22.85 -11.39 -10.14
CA ALA A 145 22.31 -10.32 -9.31
C ALA A 145 20.95 -9.78 -9.79
N ASP A 146 20.63 -9.97 -11.07
CA ASP A 146 19.36 -9.57 -11.67
C ASP A 146 18.31 -10.70 -11.68
N GLY A 147 18.65 -11.89 -11.22
CA GLY A 147 17.79 -13.08 -11.13
C GLY A 147 16.69 -12.97 -10.08
N LYS A 148 15.80 -11.98 -10.22
CA LYS A 148 14.69 -11.78 -9.28
C LYS A 148 13.42 -12.45 -9.78
N LEU A 149 12.73 -13.16 -8.86
CA LEU A 149 11.47 -13.87 -9.11
C LEU A 149 10.23 -12.98 -8.99
N TYR A 150 10.41 -11.74 -8.55
CA TYR A 150 9.34 -10.80 -8.28
C TYR A 150 9.41 -9.58 -9.22
N LEU A 151 8.27 -8.98 -9.46
CA LEU A 151 8.15 -7.73 -10.21
C LEU A 151 8.90 -6.60 -9.50
N ARG A 152 9.52 -5.73 -10.28
CA ARG A 152 10.15 -4.49 -9.83
C ARG A 152 9.70 -3.34 -10.71
N CYS A 153 9.89 -2.12 -10.27
CA CYS A 153 9.68 -0.97 -11.15
C CYS A 153 10.75 0.11 -10.94
N GLU A 154 10.91 0.96 -11.94
CA GLU A 154 11.45 2.29 -11.73
C GLU A 154 10.33 3.13 -11.10
N ALA A 155 10.59 3.69 -9.92
CA ALA A 155 9.60 4.39 -9.14
C ALA A 155 9.94 5.88 -9.03
N GLU A 156 8.95 6.72 -9.28
CA GLU A 156 8.95 8.14 -8.96
C GLU A 156 8.21 8.34 -7.64
N VAL A 157 8.95 8.70 -6.58
CA VAL A 157 8.34 8.97 -5.27
C VAL A 157 7.59 10.29 -5.35
N MET A 158 6.30 10.25 -5.07
CA MET A 158 5.44 11.43 -5.14
C MET A 158 5.69 12.37 -3.96
N GLU A 159 5.51 13.66 -4.19
CA GLU A 159 5.50 14.64 -3.11
C GLU A 159 4.36 14.36 -2.12
N PRO A 160 4.50 14.75 -0.84
CA PRO A 160 3.40 14.70 0.12
C PRO A 160 2.16 15.41 -0.42
N ILE A 161 0.98 14.96 0.01
CA ILE A 161 -0.27 15.60 -0.40
C ILE A 161 -0.29 17.06 0.10
N VAL A 162 -0.74 17.97 -0.74
CA VAL A 162 -0.80 19.40 -0.39
C VAL A 162 -2.10 19.68 0.35
N HIS A 163 -1.99 20.18 1.59
CA HIS A 163 -3.14 20.61 2.38
C HIS A 163 -3.63 21.97 1.85
N ASN A 164 -4.75 21.97 1.12
CA ASN A 164 -5.33 23.14 0.47
C ASN A 164 -6.80 23.39 0.84
N HIS A 165 -7.31 22.66 1.85
CA HIS A 165 -8.66 22.84 2.41
C HIS A 165 -8.57 23.69 3.70
N ASP A 166 -9.66 24.36 4.05
CA ASP A 166 -9.84 24.98 5.35
C ASP A 166 -10.69 24.09 6.29
N GLN A 167 -10.90 24.54 7.52
CA GLN A 167 -11.67 23.81 8.51
C GLN A 167 -13.14 23.61 8.09
N GLN A 168 -13.72 24.58 7.41
CA GLN A 168 -15.11 24.50 6.94
C GLN A 168 -15.26 23.48 5.80
N ASP A 169 -14.27 23.39 4.92
CA ASP A 169 -14.22 22.39 3.85
C ASP A 169 -14.18 20.97 4.46
N PHE A 170 -13.32 20.78 5.46
CA PHE A 170 -13.17 19.50 6.15
C PHE A 170 -14.46 19.12 6.89
N GLU A 171 -15.07 20.03 7.66
CA GLU A 171 -16.35 19.79 8.35
C GLU A 171 -17.49 19.47 7.36
N SER A 172 -17.51 20.12 6.21
CA SER A 172 -18.48 19.85 5.14
C SER A 172 -18.30 18.46 4.57
N PHE A 173 -17.04 18.04 4.32
CA PHE A 173 -16.71 16.69 3.89
C PHE A 173 -17.13 15.65 4.93
N VAL A 174 -16.78 15.84 6.20
CA VAL A 174 -17.17 14.95 7.30
C VAL A 174 -18.70 14.82 7.38
N GLY A 175 -19.43 15.95 7.32
CA GLY A 175 -20.89 15.94 7.29
C GLY A 175 -21.47 15.13 6.14
N TYR A 176 -20.80 15.17 4.98
CA TYR A 176 -21.21 14.41 3.82
C TYR A 176 -21.03 12.90 3.97
N ILE A 177 -19.90 12.43 4.54
CA ILE A 177 -19.61 11.01 4.72
C ILE A 177 -20.23 10.43 6.00
N SER A 178 -20.77 11.25 6.90
CA SER A 178 -21.30 10.83 8.21
C SER A 178 -22.36 9.70 8.14
N PRO A 179 -23.22 9.60 7.09
CA PRO A 179 -24.13 8.47 6.94
C PRO A 179 -23.41 7.12 6.80
N LEU A 180 -22.16 7.11 6.35
CA LEU A 180 -21.31 5.92 6.19
C LEU A 180 -20.36 5.70 7.39
N SER A 181 -20.47 6.47 8.47
CA SER A 181 -19.55 6.41 9.61
C SER A 181 -19.39 5.00 10.18
N ASN A 182 -20.51 4.25 10.33
CA ASN A 182 -20.45 2.86 10.80
C ASN A 182 -19.64 1.94 9.86
N LEU A 183 -19.82 2.08 8.56
CA LEU A 183 -19.06 1.33 7.55
C LEU A 183 -17.56 1.65 7.67
N ILE A 184 -17.22 2.93 7.77
CA ILE A 184 -15.84 3.40 7.91
C ILE A 184 -15.20 2.84 9.19
N MET A 185 -15.88 2.94 10.33
CA MET A 185 -15.39 2.43 11.61
C MET A 185 -15.17 0.91 11.57
N VAL A 186 -16.13 0.15 11.06
CA VAL A 186 -16.03 -1.31 10.92
C VAL A 186 -14.86 -1.68 9.99
N SER A 187 -14.71 -1.01 8.86
CA SER A 187 -13.61 -1.23 7.93
C SER A 187 -12.24 -0.97 8.58
N CYS A 188 -12.09 0.12 9.33
CA CYS A 188 -10.86 0.41 10.08
C CYS A 188 -10.56 -0.68 11.12
N MET A 189 -11.56 -1.16 11.86
CA MET A 189 -11.38 -2.24 12.84
C MET A 189 -10.90 -3.55 12.17
N TYR A 190 -11.48 -3.93 11.04
CA TYR A 190 -11.04 -5.11 10.29
C TYR A 190 -9.60 -5.02 9.80
N ARG A 191 -9.10 -3.81 9.55
CA ARG A 191 -7.71 -3.55 9.16
C ARG A 191 -6.77 -3.42 10.35
N GLY A 192 -7.27 -3.58 11.59
CA GLY A 192 -6.49 -3.38 12.81
C GLY A 192 -6.10 -1.91 13.04
N GLN A 193 -6.75 -0.98 12.36
CA GLN A 193 -6.56 0.46 12.55
C GLN A 193 -7.45 0.94 13.70
N GLN A 194 -6.86 1.68 14.62
CA GLN A 194 -7.60 2.31 15.69
C GLN A 194 -8.04 3.71 15.24
N MET A 195 -9.35 3.92 15.11
CA MET A 195 -9.93 5.20 14.74
C MET A 195 -10.91 5.62 15.83
N ASP A 196 -10.66 6.75 16.44
CA ASP A 196 -11.69 7.46 17.20
C ASP A 196 -12.37 8.45 16.25
N TYR A 197 -13.56 8.08 15.76
CA TYR A 197 -14.24 8.85 14.73
C TYR A 197 -14.61 10.25 15.25
N GLU A 198 -15.10 10.36 16.48
CA GLU A 198 -15.57 11.63 17.08
C GLU A 198 -14.38 12.61 17.27
N ASP A 199 -13.24 12.11 17.77
CA ASP A 199 -12.03 12.91 17.92
C ASP A 199 -11.45 13.30 16.56
N SER A 200 -11.43 12.38 15.60
CA SER A 200 -10.85 12.64 14.26
C SER A 200 -11.63 13.68 13.46
N VAL A 201 -12.97 13.67 13.53
CA VAL A 201 -13.82 14.62 12.80
C VAL A 201 -13.79 16.04 13.41
N SER A 202 -13.41 16.17 14.67
CA SER A 202 -13.29 17.45 15.35
C SER A 202 -11.87 18.01 15.35
N SER A 203 -10.90 17.27 14.82
CA SER A 203 -9.50 17.68 14.80
C SER A 203 -9.26 18.90 13.90
N VAL A 204 -8.43 19.80 14.39
CA VAL A 204 -7.91 20.95 13.64
C VAL A 204 -6.44 20.77 13.24
N ASP A 205 -5.82 19.65 13.62
CA ASP A 205 -4.45 19.29 13.23
C ASP A 205 -4.44 18.74 11.80
N PRO A 206 -3.73 19.40 10.87
CA PRO A 206 -3.64 18.93 9.48
C PRO A 206 -3.14 17.48 9.34
N GLN A 207 -2.26 17.01 10.23
CA GLN A 207 -1.75 15.65 10.16
C GLN A 207 -2.82 14.61 10.59
N GLU A 208 -3.62 14.94 11.58
CA GLU A 208 -4.74 14.10 12.01
C GLU A 208 -5.84 14.09 10.96
N GLN A 209 -6.12 15.23 10.32
CA GLN A 209 -7.05 15.32 9.20
C GLN A 209 -6.57 14.50 8.01
N GLU A 210 -5.28 14.53 7.67
CA GLU A 210 -4.70 13.71 6.61
C GLU A 210 -4.84 12.21 6.92
N LEU A 211 -4.52 11.79 8.16
CA LEU A 211 -4.69 10.41 8.60
C LEU A 211 -6.16 9.97 8.45
N PHE A 212 -7.10 10.80 8.90
CA PHE A 212 -8.52 10.54 8.75
C PHE A 212 -8.93 10.38 7.28
N LEU A 213 -8.48 11.28 6.40
CA LEU A 213 -8.76 11.21 4.96
C LEU A 213 -8.25 9.90 4.34
N TRP A 214 -7.05 9.44 4.69
CA TRP A 214 -6.53 8.16 4.18
C TRP A 214 -7.26 6.94 4.76
N GLN A 215 -7.69 6.98 6.01
CA GLN A 215 -8.52 5.91 6.61
C GLN A 215 -9.90 5.84 5.95
N VAL A 216 -10.54 6.98 5.71
CA VAL A 216 -11.79 7.07 4.94
C VAL A 216 -11.59 6.56 3.52
N SER A 217 -10.52 6.99 2.84
CA SER A 217 -10.17 6.52 1.49
C SER A 217 -10.06 5.00 1.44
N ALA A 218 -9.35 4.39 2.38
CA ALA A 218 -9.23 2.94 2.47
C ALA A 218 -10.60 2.25 2.66
N SER A 219 -11.49 2.86 3.43
CA SER A 219 -12.81 2.30 3.74
C SER A 219 -13.79 2.43 2.57
N LEU A 220 -13.66 3.48 1.76
CA LEU A 220 -14.51 3.74 0.58
C LEU A 220 -13.93 3.15 -0.72
N CYS A 221 -12.75 2.52 -0.65
CA CYS A 221 -12.09 1.94 -1.81
C CYS A 221 -12.85 0.71 -2.32
N SER A 222 -13.73 0.88 -3.29
CA SER A 222 -14.58 -0.17 -3.86
C SER A 222 -13.96 -0.88 -5.06
N SER A 223 -12.94 -0.30 -5.69
CA SER A 223 -12.32 -0.84 -6.90
C SER A 223 -10.88 -0.33 -7.08
N VAL A 224 -10.15 -1.01 -7.97
CA VAL A 224 -8.80 -0.58 -8.39
C VAL A 224 -8.81 0.84 -8.94
N ASN A 225 -9.79 1.18 -9.78
CA ASN A 225 -9.88 2.51 -10.39
C ASN A 225 -10.05 3.61 -9.33
N VAL A 226 -10.91 3.38 -8.33
CA VAL A 226 -11.11 4.31 -7.21
C VAL A 226 -9.82 4.47 -6.40
N GLN A 227 -9.13 3.36 -6.09
CA GLN A 227 -7.82 3.43 -5.42
C GLN A 227 -6.82 4.27 -6.20
N GLN A 228 -6.72 4.03 -7.51
CA GLN A 228 -5.76 4.73 -8.36
C GLN A 228 -6.04 6.24 -8.44
N GLN A 229 -7.31 6.66 -8.44
CA GLN A 229 -7.70 8.07 -8.36
C GLN A 229 -7.32 8.68 -7.01
N MET A 230 -7.61 7.99 -5.89
CA MET A 230 -7.23 8.42 -4.55
C MET A 230 -5.70 8.59 -4.42
N LEU A 231 -4.93 7.59 -4.87
CA LEU A 231 -3.46 7.65 -4.81
C LEU A 231 -2.85 8.70 -5.75
N ALA A 232 -3.53 9.05 -6.84
CA ALA A 232 -3.10 10.07 -7.79
C ALA A 232 -3.37 11.50 -7.29
N SER A 233 -4.27 11.71 -6.32
CA SER A 233 -4.64 13.03 -5.81
C SER A 233 -3.42 13.81 -5.32
N VAL A 234 -3.27 15.04 -5.76
CA VAL A 234 -2.13 15.90 -5.38
C VAL A 234 -2.47 16.75 -4.17
N THR A 235 -3.76 17.08 -4.00
CA THR A 235 -4.26 17.92 -2.91
C THR A 235 -5.30 17.20 -2.06
N THR A 236 -5.47 17.64 -0.82
CA THR A 236 -6.50 17.10 0.08
C THR A 236 -7.91 17.35 -0.44
N THR A 237 -8.15 18.48 -1.12
CA THR A 237 -9.46 18.76 -1.76
C THR A 237 -9.76 17.75 -2.88
N GLU A 238 -8.78 17.42 -3.72
CA GLU A 238 -8.95 16.36 -4.74
C GLU A 238 -9.26 15.02 -4.10
N LEU A 239 -8.56 14.64 -3.02
CA LEU A 239 -8.80 13.39 -2.32
C LEU A 239 -10.20 13.34 -1.70
N MET A 240 -10.65 14.43 -1.05
CA MET A 240 -12.00 14.54 -0.52
C MET A 240 -13.05 14.39 -1.62
N GLN A 241 -12.84 14.98 -2.79
CA GLN A 241 -13.75 14.87 -3.93
C GLN A 241 -13.88 13.42 -4.41
N VAL A 242 -12.76 12.70 -4.57
CA VAL A 242 -12.78 11.28 -4.94
C VAL A 242 -13.50 10.43 -3.88
N CYS A 243 -13.29 10.73 -2.60
CA CYS A 243 -14.01 10.05 -1.51
C CYS A 243 -15.52 10.32 -1.54
N ILE A 244 -15.95 11.54 -1.87
CA ILE A 244 -17.38 11.90 -2.02
C ILE A 244 -17.99 11.11 -3.18
N GLU A 245 -17.31 11.01 -4.31
CA GLU A 245 -17.78 10.23 -5.47
C GLU A 245 -17.92 8.75 -5.12
N ALA A 246 -16.90 8.16 -4.47
CA ALA A 246 -16.95 6.78 -3.99
C ALA A 246 -18.07 6.54 -2.95
N ALA A 247 -18.30 7.50 -2.06
CA ALA A 247 -19.39 7.45 -1.09
C ALA A 247 -20.76 7.45 -1.75
N ASN A 248 -20.95 8.26 -2.81
CA ASN A 248 -22.19 8.28 -3.58
C ASN A 248 -22.51 6.92 -4.20
N ASP A 249 -21.52 6.29 -4.81
CA ASP A 249 -21.68 4.97 -5.43
C ASP A 249 -22.14 3.94 -4.39
N ILE A 250 -21.54 3.97 -3.18
CA ILE A 250 -21.91 3.05 -2.09
C ILE A 250 -23.35 3.35 -1.60
N ILE A 251 -23.70 4.62 -1.39
CA ILE A 251 -25.04 5.02 -0.93
C ILE A 251 -26.10 4.62 -1.95
N GLN A 252 -25.82 4.78 -3.25
CA GLN A 252 -26.73 4.37 -4.31
C GLN A 252 -27.00 2.87 -4.27
N VAL A 253 -25.93 2.04 -4.16
CA VAL A 253 -26.08 0.57 -4.06
C VAL A 253 -26.94 0.19 -2.86
N ILE A 254 -26.69 0.78 -1.68
CA ILE A 254 -27.47 0.48 -0.46
C ILE A 254 -28.96 0.84 -0.67
N SER A 255 -29.24 1.95 -1.36
CA SER A 255 -30.62 2.43 -1.58
C SER A 255 -31.39 1.63 -2.63
N GLU A 256 -30.72 0.89 -3.51
CA GLU A 256 -31.35 0.01 -4.51
C GLU A 256 -31.69 -1.37 -3.95
N ASP A 257 -31.08 -1.77 -2.83
CA ASP A 257 -31.30 -3.05 -2.16
C ASP A 257 -32.38 -3.00 -1.05
N GLU A 258 -32.93 -1.80 -0.74
CA GLU A 258 -34.08 -1.59 0.16
C GLU A 258 -35.41 -1.51 -0.62
#